data_2493eb8c2b4be8ddcfbd697d9d0da51b
#
_entry.id   2493eb8c2b4be8ddcfbd697d9d0da51b
#
_cell.length_a   1.000
_cell.length_b   1.000
_cell.length_c   1.000
_cell.angle_alpha   90.00
_cell.angle_beta   90.00
_cell.angle_gamma   90.00
#
_symmetry.space_group_name_H-M   'P 1'
#
loop_
_entity.id
_entity.type
_entity.pdbx_description
1 polymer ?
#
loop_
_entity_poly.entity_id
_entity_poly.type
_entity_poly.pdbx_seq_one_letter_code
_entity_poly.pdbx_strand_id
1 'polypeptide(L)'
;MKRIFALLIAFMLLVSFAACANEENELTEEDVALYKEMLVNFGGTLKFDGSIVVSRKGSFYDFAEGIEDCSAMEPNSYYTWVVSGTENSDKVKVTPAGFESEVYAYSADFFEGEVNKYFGVSAEYLHGSEYYYSEPGCYYSDGVSSSEEYTYVEYVSAEKSDDFVTIHFTLTNTSGSTNHALTVKLLPEGGYNYVSYIAE
;
A
#
# COMPACT_ATOMS: atom_id res chain seq x y z
N MET A 1 26.08 -51.58 25.25
CA MET A 1 24.65 -51.24 25.14
C MET A 1 24.36 -49.83 25.58
N LYS A 2 24.79 -49.33 26.74
CA LYS A 2 24.47 -47.94 27.22
C LYS A 2 24.98 -46.79 26.31
N ARG A 3 26.13 -46.96 25.60
CA ARG A 3 26.66 -45.95 24.73
C ARG A 3 25.93 -45.84 23.38
N ILE A 4 25.34 -46.93 22.88
CA ILE A 4 24.58 -46.95 21.64
C ILE A 4 23.20 -46.28 21.85
N PHE A 5 22.61 -46.46 23.03
CA PHE A 5 21.35 -45.80 23.39
C PHE A 5 21.49 -44.27 23.51
N ALA A 6 22.61 -43.76 24.06
CA ALA A 6 22.88 -42.35 24.15
C ALA A 6 23.08 -41.69 22.79
N LEU A 7 23.72 -42.38 21.84
CA LEU A 7 23.90 -41.91 20.47
C LEU A 7 22.59 -41.84 19.68
N LEU A 8 21.70 -42.81 19.88
CA LEU A 8 20.38 -42.83 19.26
C LEU A 8 19.47 -41.73 19.77
N ILE A 9 19.50 -41.41 21.07
CA ILE A 9 18.73 -40.29 21.67
C ILE A 9 19.29 -38.95 21.18
N ALA A 10 20.61 -38.78 21.09
CA ALA A 10 21.24 -37.57 20.55
C ALA A 10 20.91 -37.37 19.06
N PHE A 11 20.83 -38.44 18.26
CA PHE A 11 20.45 -38.37 16.87
C PHE A 11 18.96 -38.04 16.69
N MET A 12 18.07 -38.61 17.51
CA MET A 12 16.65 -38.24 17.51
C MET A 12 16.40 -36.79 17.93
N LEU A 13 17.14 -36.27 18.93
CA LEU A 13 17.07 -34.87 19.30
C LEU A 13 17.58 -33.93 18.18
N LEU A 14 18.65 -34.28 17.49
CA LEU A 14 19.16 -33.53 16.36
C LEU A 14 18.18 -33.50 15.17
N VAL A 15 17.50 -34.61 14.89
CA VAL A 15 16.47 -34.69 13.85
C VAL A 15 15.23 -33.89 14.24
N SER A 16 14.87 -33.87 15.56
CA SER A 16 13.73 -33.09 16.05
C SER A 16 14.02 -31.58 15.99
N PHE A 17 15.26 -31.14 16.23
CA PHE A 17 15.64 -29.74 16.06
C PHE A 17 15.74 -29.31 14.61
N ALA A 18 16.12 -30.21 13.69
CA ALA A 18 16.14 -29.93 12.25
C ALA A 18 14.72 -29.90 11.65
N ALA A 19 13.74 -30.59 12.24
CA ALA A 19 12.34 -30.57 11.81
C ALA A 19 11.56 -29.33 12.33
N CYS A 20 12.06 -28.64 13.36
CA CYS A 20 11.47 -27.38 13.85
C CYS A 20 12.09 -26.12 13.22
N ALA A 21 13.03 -26.25 12.29
CA ALA A 21 13.78 -25.13 11.74
C ALA A 21 13.44 -24.76 10.29
N ASN A 22 12.38 -25.34 9.70
CA ASN A 22 11.89 -24.95 8.37
C ASN A 22 10.41 -25.34 8.22
N GLU A 23 9.52 -24.74 8.96
CA GLU A 23 8.27 -24.31 8.36
C GLU A 23 8.60 -22.98 7.67
N GLU A 24 9.24 -23.01 6.50
CA GLU A 24 8.98 -22.02 5.49
C GLU A 24 7.46 -22.02 5.34
N ASN A 25 6.80 -20.96 5.79
CA ASN A 25 5.40 -20.72 5.51
C ASN A 25 5.29 -20.57 3.99
N GLU A 26 5.10 -21.70 3.28
CA GLU A 26 4.76 -21.64 1.87
C GLU A 26 3.50 -20.78 1.77
N LEU A 27 3.64 -19.64 1.06
CA LEU A 27 2.53 -18.73 0.83
C LEU A 27 1.42 -19.49 0.10
N THR A 28 0.23 -19.41 0.62
CA THR A 28 -0.94 -19.99 -0.03
C THR A 28 -1.36 -19.16 -1.23
N GLU A 29 -2.16 -19.72 -2.14
CA GLU A 29 -2.75 -18.95 -3.24
C GLU A 29 -3.61 -17.79 -2.72
N GLU A 30 -4.23 -17.93 -1.56
CA GLU A 30 -5.02 -16.89 -0.89
C GLU A 30 -4.14 -15.76 -0.39
N ASP A 31 -2.97 -16.04 0.20
CA ASP A 31 -1.98 -15.04 0.60
C ASP A 31 -1.51 -14.24 -0.62
N VAL A 32 -1.16 -14.91 -1.71
CA VAL A 32 -0.71 -14.25 -2.95
C VAL A 32 -1.81 -13.35 -3.53
N ALA A 33 -3.07 -13.79 -3.50
CA ALA A 33 -4.20 -12.99 -3.96
C ALA A 33 -4.38 -11.73 -3.10
N LEU A 34 -4.28 -11.86 -1.77
CA LEU A 34 -4.35 -10.76 -0.83
C LEU A 34 -3.20 -9.75 -1.06
N TYR A 35 -1.97 -10.22 -1.28
CA TYR A 35 -0.83 -9.33 -1.51
C TYR A 35 -0.93 -8.58 -2.85
N LYS A 36 -1.48 -9.21 -3.88
CA LYS A 36 -1.80 -8.54 -5.14
C LYS A 36 -2.89 -7.48 -4.95
N GLU A 37 -3.90 -7.75 -4.12
CA GLU A 37 -4.91 -6.76 -3.76
C GLU A 37 -4.30 -5.56 -3.05
N MET A 38 -3.35 -5.77 -2.13
CA MET A 38 -2.63 -4.68 -1.46
C MET A 38 -1.87 -3.80 -2.46
N LEU A 39 -1.20 -4.38 -3.47
CA LEU A 39 -0.56 -3.64 -4.55
C LEU A 39 -1.57 -2.85 -5.39
N VAL A 40 -2.72 -3.45 -5.71
CA VAL A 40 -3.81 -2.79 -6.44
C VAL A 40 -4.32 -1.59 -5.64
N ASN A 41 -4.60 -1.75 -4.36
CA ASN A 41 -5.09 -0.68 -3.50
C ASN A 41 -4.04 0.42 -3.27
N PHE A 42 -2.75 0.09 -3.28
CA PHE A 42 -1.68 1.09 -3.17
C PHE A 42 -1.57 1.97 -4.41
N GLY A 43 -1.62 1.39 -5.59
CA GLY A 43 -1.40 2.17 -6.80
C GLY A 43 -1.71 1.48 -8.13
N GLY A 44 -2.38 0.32 -8.11
CA GLY A 44 -2.62 -0.47 -9.30
C GLY A 44 -4.09 -0.59 -9.70
N THR A 45 -4.33 -1.16 -10.87
CA THR A 45 -5.63 -1.66 -11.32
C THR A 45 -5.42 -3.07 -11.86
N LEU A 46 -6.21 -4.01 -11.36
CA LEU A 46 -6.24 -5.36 -11.87
C LEU A 46 -6.96 -5.38 -13.23
N LYS A 47 -6.31 -5.90 -14.26
CA LYS A 47 -6.89 -6.11 -15.57
C LYS A 47 -7.57 -7.47 -15.68
N PHE A 48 -8.40 -7.63 -16.71
CA PHE A 48 -9.16 -8.87 -16.94
C PHE A 48 -8.26 -10.10 -17.17
N ASP A 49 -7.06 -9.92 -17.69
CA ASP A 49 -6.05 -10.97 -17.87
C ASP A 49 -5.24 -11.29 -16.61
N GLY A 50 -5.55 -10.65 -15.48
CA GLY A 50 -4.85 -10.83 -14.21
C GLY A 50 -3.59 -9.99 -14.05
N SER A 51 -3.21 -9.19 -15.05
CA SER A 51 -2.11 -8.22 -14.92
C SER A 51 -2.51 -7.04 -14.03
N ILE A 52 -1.53 -6.45 -13.34
CA ILE A 52 -1.71 -5.21 -12.58
C ILE A 52 -1.03 -4.10 -13.37
N VAL A 53 -1.75 -3.03 -13.63
CA VAL A 53 -1.19 -1.81 -14.24
C VAL A 53 -1.30 -0.66 -13.26
N VAL A 54 -0.37 0.27 -13.29
CA VAL A 54 -0.44 1.48 -12.47
C VAL A 54 -1.63 2.31 -12.94
N SER A 55 -2.57 2.56 -12.03
CA SER A 55 -3.73 3.43 -12.29
C SER A 55 -3.71 4.67 -11.41
N ARG A 56 -3.21 4.52 -10.19
CA ARG A 56 -2.94 5.64 -9.28
C ARG A 56 -1.53 6.15 -9.60
N LYS A 57 -1.39 6.89 -10.69
CA LYS A 57 -0.09 7.32 -11.23
C LYS A 57 0.77 8.06 -10.22
N GLY A 58 0.17 8.85 -9.33
CA GLY A 58 0.86 9.55 -8.28
C GLY A 58 1.58 8.62 -7.28
N SER A 59 0.96 7.50 -6.89
CA SER A 59 1.49 6.69 -5.79
C SER A 59 2.84 6.02 -6.08
N PHE A 60 3.08 5.55 -7.32
CA PHE A 60 4.35 4.94 -7.69
C PHE A 60 5.36 5.91 -8.30
N TYR A 61 4.92 7.00 -8.94
CA TYR A 61 5.80 7.96 -9.60
C TYR A 61 6.17 9.15 -8.72
N ASP A 62 5.22 9.68 -7.95
CA ASP A 62 5.49 10.79 -7.03
C ASP A 62 6.37 10.33 -5.84
N PHE A 63 6.41 9.01 -5.61
CA PHE A 63 7.23 8.38 -4.58
C PHE A 63 8.41 7.59 -5.16
N ALA A 64 8.92 7.97 -6.33
CA ALA A 64 10.03 7.27 -7.01
C ALA A 64 11.29 7.14 -6.13
N GLU A 65 11.50 8.04 -5.19
CA GLU A 65 12.60 8.00 -4.21
C GLU A 65 12.31 7.08 -3.01
N GLY A 66 11.08 6.53 -2.94
CA GLY A 66 10.62 5.73 -1.81
C GLY A 66 9.99 6.56 -0.69
N ILE A 67 9.30 5.86 0.22
CA ILE A 67 8.68 6.39 1.43
C ILE A 67 9.10 5.50 2.59
N GLU A 68 9.90 6.03 3.51
CA GLU A 68 10.36 5.27 4.68
C GLU A 68 9.23 5.06 5.71
N ASP A 69 8.32 6.04 5.83
CA ASP A 69 7.17 6.00 6.74
C ASP A 69 5.93 6.58 6.06
N CYS A 70 5.04 5.71 5.60
CA CYS A 70 3.80 6.10 4.94
C CYS A 70 2.82 6.85 5.84
N SER A 71 2.95 6.74 7.18
CA SER A 71 2.09 7.46 8.13
C SER A 71 2.57 8.90 8.40
N ALA A 72 3.79 9.22 7.99
CA ALA A 72 4.44 10.51 8.20
C ALA A 72 4.65 11.32 6.90
N MET A 73 4.01 10.93 5.80
CA MET A 73 4.04 11.71 4.57
C MET A 73 3.44 13.10 4.78
N GLU A 74 3.91 14.08 4.02
CA GLU A 74 3.29 15.42 4.00
C GLU A 74 1.79 15.33 3.67
N PRO A 75 0.91 16.11 4.33
CA PRO A 75 -0.54 16.04 4.14
C PRO A 75 -1.00 16.14 2.68
N ASN A 76 -0.30 16.91 1.85
CA ASN A 76 -0.60 17.05 0.42
C ASN A 76 -0.37 15.76 -0.38
N SER A 77 0.54 14.89 0.05
CA SER A 77 0.85 13.62 -0.62
C SER A 77 -0.34 12.66 -0.57
N TYR A 78 -1.09 12.64 0.55
CA TYR A 78 -2.31 11.84 0.64
C TYR A 78 -3.40 12.32 -0.32
N TYR A 79 -3.45 13.63 -0.61
CA TYR A 79 -4.39 14.16 -1.60
C TYR A 79 -4.13 13.55 -2.98
N THR A 80 -2.88 13.53 -3.41
CA THR A 80 -2.49 12.92 -4.68
C THR A 80 -2.86 11.44 -4.72
N TRP A 81 -2.62 10.71 -3.63
CA TRP A 81 -2.96 9.29 -3.52
C TRP A 81 -4.48 9.05 -3.64
N VAL A 82 -5.31 9.78 -2.90
CA VAL A 82 -6.79 9.64 -2.96
C VAL A 82 -7.30 10.00 -4.35
N VAL A 83 -6.91 11.16 -4.89
CA VAL A 83 -7.38 11.65 -6.20
C VAL A 83 -7.06 10.68 -7.33
N SER A 84 -5.87 10.08 -7.29
CA SER A 84 -5.44 9.14 -8.32
C SER A 84 -6.18 7.81 -8.28
N GLY A 85 -6.77 7.45 -7.13
CA GLY A 85 -7.41 6.15 -6.90
C GLY A 85 -8.94 6.16 -6.85
N THR A 86 -9.55 7.33 -6.88
CA THR A 86 -11.01 7.47 -6.72
C THR A 86 -11.67 7.88 -8.03
N GLU A 87 -12.96 7.56 -8.15
CA GLU A 87 -13.76 7.97 -9.28
C GLU A 87 -14.41 9.35 -9.05
N ASN A 88 -14.87 9.99 -10.11
CA ASN A 88 -15.63 11.25 -10.00
C ASN A 88 -16.95 11.10 -9.22
N SER A 89 -17.48 9.88 -9.11
CA SER A 89 -18.67 9.56 -8.30
C SER A 89 -18.47 9.80 -6.80
N ASP A 90 -17.22 9.78 -6.32
CA ASP A 90 -16.89 9.99 -4.90
C ASP A 90 -16.79 11.46 -4.53
N LYS A 91 -16.89 12.34 -5.52
CA LYS A 91 -16.87 13.79 -5.32
C LYS A 91 -18.26 14.35 -5.06
N VAL A 92 -18.31 15.32 -4.17
CA VAL A 92 -19.51 16.13 -3.87
C VAL A 92 -19.38 17.52 -4.48
N LYS A 93 -20.52 18.14 -4.78
CA LYS A 93 -20.60 19.51 -5.30
C LYS A 93 -20.68 20.48 -4.14
N VAL A 94 -19.70 21.33 -3.97
CA VAL A 94 -19.57 22.28 -2.87
C VAL A 94 -18.98 23.60 -3.34
N THR A 95 -19.17 24.66 -2.56
CA THR A 95 -18.50 25.95 -2.73
C THR A 95 -17.53 26.15 -1.57
N PRO A 96 -16.23 25.84 -1.72
CA PRO A 96 -15.24 26.08 -0.66
C PRO A 96 -15.13 27.57 -0.33
N ALA A 97 -14.67 27.88 0.86
CA ALA A 97 -14.46 29.27 1.29
C ALA A 97 -13.51 30.00 0.32
N GLY A 98 -13.92 31.17 -0.17
CA GLY A 98 -13.16 31.96 -1.14
C GLY A 98 -13.45 31.68 -2.61
N PHE A 99 -14.33 30.70 -2.92
CA PHE A 99 -14.76 30.40 -4.29
C PHE A 99 -16.07 31.13 -4.63
N GLU A 100 -16.19 31.58 -5.89
CA GLU A 100 -17.42 32.22 -6.39
C GLU A 100 -18.44 31.19 -6.96
N SER A 101 -17.99 29.94 -7.22
CA SER A 101 -18.81 28.91 -7.84
C SER A 101 -18.59 27.55 -7.20
N GLU A 102 -19.55 26.65 -7.44
CA GLU A 102 -19.43 25.24 -7.01
C GLU A 102 -18.33 24.50 -7.77
N VAL A 103 -17.59 23.65 -7.05
CA VAL A 103 -16.59 22.74 -7.57
C VAL A 103 -16.92 21.31 -7.14
N TYR A 104 -16.30 20.32 -7.81
CA TYR A 104 -16.34 18.93 -7.37
C TYR A 104 -15.15 18.64 -6.47
N ALA A 105 -15.43 18.38 -5.19
CA ALA A 105 -14.43 18.14 -4.14
C ALA A 105 -14.71 16.83 -3.42
N TYR A 106 -13.73 16.31 -2.71
CA TYR A 106 -13.94 15.20 -1.76
C TYR A 106 -14.44 15.76 -0.43
N SER A 107 -15.50 15.18 0.13
CA SER A 107 -15.89 15.52 1.50
C SER A 107 -14.79 15.12 2.49
N ALA A 108 -14.65 15.86 3.59
CA ALA A 108 -13.66 15.54 4.62
C ALA A 108 -13.88 14.11 5.16
N ASP A 109 -15.10 13.72 5.45
CA ASP A 109 -15.44 12.36 5.94
C ASP A 109 -14.94 11.26 5.01
N PHE A 110 -15.15 11.42 3.70
CA PHE A 110 -14.69 10.43 2.72
C PHE A 110 -13.17 10.39 2.63
N PHE A 111 -12.55 11.56 2.44
CA PHE A 111 -11.10 11.66 2.24
C PHE A 111 -10.33 11.15 3.46
N GLU A 112 -10.69 11.63 4.64
CA GLU A 112 -10.06 11.28 5.91
C GLU A 112 -10.29 9.80 6.25
N GLY A 113 -11.47 9.27 5.94
CA GLY A 113 -11.81 7.85 6.10
C GLY A 113 -10.91 6.96 5.24
N GLU A 114 -10.70 7.31 3.96
CA GLU A 114 -9.83 6.55 3.05
C GLU A 114 -8.36 6.61 3.50
N VAL A 115 -7.86 7.78 3.88
CA VAL A 115 -6.47 7.92 4.35
C VAL A 115 -6.27 7.20 5.68
N ASN A 116 -7.18 7.35 6.65
CA ASN A 116 -7.08 6.65 7.92
C ASN A 116 -7.09 5.13 7.75
N LYS A 117 -7.97 4.60 6.89
CA LYS A 117 -8.09 3.17 6.61
C LYS A 117 -6.79 2.54 6.13
N TYR A 118 -6.03 3.21 5.26
CA TYR A 118 -4.85 2.65 4.62
C TYR A 118 -3.52 3.12 5.21
N PHE A 119 -3.50 4.25 5.91
CA PHE A 119 -2.26 4.83 6.47
C PHE A 119 -2.32 5.05 7.98
N GLY A 120 -3.48 4.90 8.62
CA GLY A 120 -3.65 5.13 10.06
C GLY A 120 -3.50 6.59 10.48
N VAL A 121 -3.60 7.53 9.54
CA VAL A 121 -3.37 8.96 9.78
C VAL A 121 -4.65 9.63 10.27
N SER A 122 -4.52 10.52 11.26
CA SER A 122 -5.66 11.23 11.84
C SER A 122 -6.14 12.39 10.96
N ALA A 123 -7.43 12.72 11.05
CA ALA A 123 -8.04 13.89 10.41
C ALA A 123 -7.31 15.20 10.79
N GLU A 124 -6.94 15.36 12.06
CA GLU A 124 -6.23 16.55 12.55
C GLU A 124 -4.91 16.80 11.80
N TYR A 125 -4.16 15.72 11.53
CA TYR A 125 -2.93 15.81 10.73
C TYR A 125 -3.22 16.23 9.29
N LEU A 126 -4.26 15.69 8.68
CA LEU A 126 -4.66 15.96 7.29
C LEU A 126 -5.19 17.39 7.09
N HIS A 127 -5.72 18.03 8.12
CA HIS A 127 -6.13 19.45 8.08
C HIS A 127 -4.95 20.40 7.84
N GLY A 128 -3.69 19.95 7.96
CA GLY A 128 -2.51 20.67 7.54
C GLY A 128 -2.29 20.76 6.02
N SER A 129 -3.10 20.05 5.21
CA SER A 129 -3.03 20.13 3.75
C SER A 129 -3.49 21.49 3.22
N GLU A 130 -2.78 22.01 2.22
CA GLU A 130 -3.20 23.21 1.48
C GLU A 130 -4.48 22.99 0.66
N TYR A 131 -4.87 21.73 0.43
CA TYR A 131 -6.11 21.35 -0.26
C TYR A 131 -7.31 21.25 0.67
N TYR A 132 -7.12 21.42 1.98
CA TYR A 132 -8.20 21.36 2.96
C TYR A 132 -8.93 22.68 3.11
N TYR A 133 -10.24 22.69 3.00
CA TYR A 133 -11.14 23.81 3.23
C TYR A 133 -12.08 23.46 4.39
N SER A 134 -11.93 24.14 5.53
CA SER A 134 -12.71 23.89 6.74
C SER A 134 -14.22 24.18 6.58
N GLU A 135 -14.55 25.06 5.64
CA GLU A 135 -15.95 25.37 5.26
C GLU A 135 -16.11 25.12 3.74
N PRO A 136 -16.86 24.09 3.34
CA PRO A 136 -17.80 23.25 4.11
C PRO A 136 -17.17 21.94 4.70
N GLY A 137 -15.87 21.80 4.82
CA GLY A 137 -15.18 20.58 5.22
C GLY A 137 -14.95 19.66 4.00
N CYS A 138 -13.99 20.04 3.16
CA CYS A 138 -13.67 19.31 1.94
C CYS A 138 -12.21 19.46 1.54
N TYR A 139 -11.78 18.57 0.63
CA TYR A 139 -10.46 18.62 0.00
C TYR A 139 -10.62 18.88 -1.50
N TYR A 140 -9.93 19.91 -2.01
CA TYR A 140 -10.04 20.34 -3.40
C TYR A 140 -8.72 20.87 -3.94
N SER A 141 -8.42 20.55 -5.21
CA SER A 141 -7.37 21.16 -6.01
C SER A 141 -7.82 21.28 -7.47
N ASP A 142 -7.38 22.34 -8.16
CA ASP A 142 -7.72 22.65 -9.56
C ASP A 142 -7.12 21.65 -10.58
N GLY A 143 -6.18 20.82 -10.20
CA GLY A 143 -5.64 19.84 -11.12
C GLY A 143 -4.52 18.96 -10.56
N VAL A 144 -4.70 17.66 -10.73
CA VAL A 144 -3.61 16.69 -10.69
C VAL A 144 -3.36 16.31 -12.16
N SER A 145 -2.22 16.70 -12.71
CA SER A 145 -1.84 16.34 -14.07
C SER A 145 -1.39 14.88 -14.10
N SER A 146 -1.99 14.06 -14.96
CA SER A 146 -1.58 12.69 -15.18
C SER A 146 -0.83 12.58 -16.50
N SER A 147 0.39 12.05 -16.53
CA SER A 147 1.07 11.59 -17.73
C SER A 147 0.62 10.17 -18.09
N GLU A 148 0.47 9.87 -19.38
CA GLU A 148 -0.08 8.58 -19.85
C GLU A 148 1.00 7.52 -20.12
N GLU A 149 1.90 7.23 -19.17
CA GLU A 149 2.77 6.06 -19.32
C GLU A 149 2.12 4.81 -18.71
N TYR A 150 1.98 3.76 -19.51
CA TYR A 150 1.55 2.46 -19.02
C TYR A 150 2.72 1.83 -18.28
N THR A 151 2.54 1.61 -16.99
CA THR A 151 3.50 0.88 -16.16
C THR A 151 2.82 -0.38 -15.63
N TYR A 152 3.48 -1.51 -15.82
CA TYR A 152 3.01 -2.80 -15.31
C TYR A 152 3.64 -3.05 -13.94
N VAL A 153 2.83 -3.64 -13.06
CA VAL A 153 3.25 -4.09 -11.73
C VAL A 153 3.25 -5.61 -11.76
N GLU A 154 4.40 -6.22 -11.55
CA GLU A 154 4.56 -7.67 -11.48
C GLU A 154 4.90 -8.07 -10.04
N TYR A 155 4.02 -8.81 -9.38
CA TYR A 155 4.29 -9.42 -8.09
C TYR A 155 5.41 -10.46 -8.24
N VAL A 156 6.44 -10.38 -7.39
CA VAL A 156 7.58 -11.30 -7.40
C VAL A 156 7.49 -12.28 -6.23
N SER A 157 7.45 -11.74 -5.01
CA SER A 157 7.42 -12.54 -3.78
C SER A 157 6.86 -11.71 -2.61
N ALA A 158 6.63 -12.35 -1.48
CA ALA A 158 6.39 -11.64 -0.23
C ALA A 158 7.02 -12.39 0.94
N GLU A 159 7.39 -11.63 1.96
CA GLU A 159 7.93 -12.11 3.22
C GLU A 159 7.03 -11.66 4.35
N LYS A 160 6.69 -12.57 5.26
CA LYS A 160 5.87 -12.27 6.43
C LYS A 160 6.70 -12.41 7.70
N SER A 161 6.67 -11.38 8.54
CA SER A 161 7.32 -11.37 9.85
C SER A 161 6.36 -10.75 10.86
N ASP A 162 5.84 -11.57 11.78
CA ASP A 162 4.82 -11.18 12.76
C ASP A 162 3.59 -10.56 12.08
N ASP A 163 3.31 -9.28 12.38
CA ASP A 163 2.20 -8.51 11.81
C ASP A 163 2.57 -7.79 10.50
N PHE A 164 3.80 -7.94 10.01
CA PHE A 164 4.26 -7.24 8.82
C PHE A 164 4.37 -8.18 7.62
N VAL A 165 4.03 -7.66 6.45
CA VAL A 165 4.26 -8.30 5.15
C VAL A 165 5.04 -7.33 4.29
N THR A 166 6.17 -7.78 3.74
CA THR A 166 6.93 -7.06 2.71
C THR A 166 6.70 -7.72 1.37
N ILE A 167 6.11 -6.99 0.44
CA ILE A 167 5.75 -7.44 -0.89
C ILE A 167 6.77 -6.91 -1.88
N HIS A 168 7.52 -7.81 -2.54
CA HIS A 168 8.47 -7.47 -3.59
C HIS A 168 7.79 -7.54 -4.94
N PHE A 169 8.00 -6.55 -5.77
CA PHE A 169 7.41 -6.44 -7.09
C PHE A 169 8.29 -5.64 -8.05
N THR A 170 8.04 -5.79 -9.34
CA THR A 170 8.75 -5.06 -10.39
C THR A 170 7.79 -4.07 -11.04
N LEU A 171 8.22 -2.83 -11.22
CA LEU A 171 7.58 -1.85 -12.09
C LEU A 171 8.27 -1.85 -13.45
N THR A 172 7.48 -2.04 -14.52
CA THR A 172 8.00 -2.05 -15.89
C THR A 172 7.30 -0.98 -16.71
N ASN A 173 8.07 -0.08 -17.30
CA ASN A 173 7.61 0.95 -18.23
C ASN A 173 8.45 0.92 -19.52
N THR A 174 8.26 1.92 -20.40
CA THR A 174 8.99 2.04 -21.66
C THR A 174 10.50 2.27 -21.49
N SER A 175 10.94 2.72 -20.32
CA SER A 175 12.34 3.01 -20.00
C SER A 175 13.07 1.82 -19.34
N GLY A 176 12.33 0.80 -18.90
CA GLY A 176 12.91 -0.39 -18.27
C GLY A 176 12.11 -0.89 -17.08
N SER A 177 12.76 -1.74 -16.28
CA SER A 177 12.16 -2.35 -15.08
C SER A 177 12.98 -1.98 -13.84
N THR A 178 12.29 -1.71 -12.74
CA THR A 178 12.86 -1.42 -11.42
C THR A 178 12.20 -2.29 -10.36
N ASN A 179 12.96 -2.74 -9.37
CA ASN A 179 12.45 -3.53 -8.26
C ASN A 179 12.05 -2.64 -7.10
N HIS A 180 11.01 -3.05 -6.40
CA HIS A 180 10.43 -2.29 -5.31
C HIS A 180 9.93 -3.23 -4.20
N ALA A 181 9.87 -2.70 -2.99
CA ALA A 181 9.27 -3.35 -1.83
C ALA A 181 8.21 -2.46 -1.20
N LEU A 182 7.02 -3.02 -0.96
CA LEU A 182 5.94 -2.40 -0.22
C LEU A 182 5.73 -3.15 1.09
N THR A 183 5.95 -2.48 2.22
CA THR A 183 5.70 -3.08 3.54
C THR A 183 4.33 -2.63 4.05
N VAL A 184 3.55 -3.59 4.50
CA VAL A 184 2.24 -3.38 5.14
C VAL A 184 2.22 -3.98 6.53
N LYS A 185 1.43 -3.40 7.43
CA LYS A 185 1.13 -3.95 8.75
C LYS A 185 -0.29 -4.49 8.75
N LEU A 186 -0.44 -5.78 9.07
CA LEU A 186 -1.74 -6.41 9.25
C LEU A 186 -2.36 -5.97 10.58
N LEU A 187 -3.65 -5.69 10.59
CA LEU A 187 -4.39 -5.23 11.77
C LEU A 187 -5.12 -6.40 12.44
N PRO A 188 -5.18 -6.45 13.78
CA PRO A 188 -5.82 -7.54 14.52
C PRO A 188 -7.31 -7.74 14.20
N GLU A 189 -8.02 -6.64 13.89
CA GLU A 189 -9.43 -6.63 13.51
C GLU A 189 -9.67 -6.91 12.03
N GLY A 190 -8.62 -7.16 11.28
CA GLY A 190 -8.62 -7.29 9.83
C GLY A 190 -8.29 -5.99 9.11
N GLY A 191 -7.88 -6.11 7.84
CA GLY A 191 -7.33 -4.99 7.08
C GLY A 191 -5.84 -4.80 7.31
N TYR A 192 -5.30 -3.68 6.83
CA TYR A 192 -3.86 -3.39 6.89
C TYR A 192 -3.59 -1.89 6.73
N ASN A 193 -2.39 -1.47 7.19
CA ASN A 193 -1.86 -0.14 6.89
C ASN A 193 -0.57 -0.25 6.07
N TYR A 194 -0.39 0.67 5.14
CA TYR A 194 0.88 0.85 4.44
C TYR A 194 1.91 1.47 5.39
N VAL A 195 3.10 0.88 5.44
CA VAL A 195 4.19 1.28 6.34
C VAL A 195 5.31 1.96 5.58
N SER A 196 5.81 1.33 4.54
CA SER A 196 6.88 1.89 3.71
C SER A 196 6.79 1.41 2.27
N TYR A 197 7.36 2.21 1.37
CA TYR A 197 7.56 1.88 -0.04
C TYR A 197 8.99 2.23 -0.42
N ILE A 198 9.78 1.29 -0.91
CA ILE A 198 11.21 1.45 -1.15
C ILE A 198 11.53 0.97 -2.57
N ALA A 199 12.32 1.75 -3.32
CA ALA A 199 12.97 1.30 -4.55
C ALA A 199 14.24 0.50 -4.18
N GLU A 200 14.43 -0.69 -4.78
CA GLU A 200 15.55 -1.59 -4.53
C GLU A 200 16.64 -1.49 -5.60
#